data_dc76ff9d36e5a8073885d20f5d4265d8
#
_entry.id   dc76ff9d36e5a8073885d20f5d4265d8
#
_cell.length_a   1.000
_cell.length_b   1.000
_cell.length_c   1.000
_cell.angle_alpha   90.00
_cell.angle_beta   90.00
_cell.angle_gamma   90.00
#
_symmetry.space_group_name_H-M   'P 1'
#
loop_
_entity.id
_entity.type
_entity.pdbx_description
1 polymer ?
#
loop_
_entity_poly.entity_id
_entity_poly.type
_entity_poly.pdbx_seq_one_letter_code
_entity_poly.pdbx_strand_id
1 'polypeptide(L)'
;MKVYNTLTRKKEELVPITPGEIKMYACGPTVYNYIHIGNARPLCIFDILRRYLEYRGYNVKFVQNFTDIDDKIIRRANEEHVDFSEISERYIKEFWTDADGLNVRHATINPKATENIDAIIQIISTLIEKGYAYEAQGDVYFSTEKFKDYGKLSHQPLEDLEAGARIMVGEVKREPMDFAVWKAAKPGEPAWDSPWGKGRPGWHIECSAMNWRYLGDTIDIHCGGQDLIFPHHENEIAQSECFTGKPFAHYWMHNGYINVDNVKMSKSLGNFFTVRDVAEKYGYEPIRYLLISAQYRSPINYSTDIIEQCIAALNRLYTCRDSLDFELKNAADAEHGGDKTIIDGFDKYREQFISAMDDDLNTADAIASIFELVRDINTNVVGKTPSKALVEGAIAMFDELTGVLGLVYNRKTETLDSDVEALIEARTNARKEKNWAEADRIRDQLKEMGIVLEDTAQGVKWHRE
;
A
#
# COMPACT_ATOMS: atom_id res chain seq x y z
N MET A 1 13.53 -11.22 -10.78
CA MET A 1 13.24 -9.91 -10.14
C MET A 1 14.41 -9.52 -9.26
N LYS A 2 14.83 -8.26 -9.33
CA LYS A 2 15.82 -7.70 -8.40
C LYS A 2 15.14 -6.75 -7.45
N VAL A 3 15.59 -6.68 -6.21
CA VAL A 3 15.11 -5.75 -5.19
C VAL A 3 16.28 -5.03 -4.54
N TYR A 4 16.10 -3.77 -4.19
CA TYR A 4 17.11 -3.06 -3.41
C TYR A 4 16.99 -3.49 -1.95
N ASN A 5 18.09 -4.07 -1.45
CA ASN A 5 18.18 -4.52 -0.07
C ASN A 5 18.87 -3.44 0.78
N THR A 6 18.15 -2.87 1.74
CA THR A 6 18.68 -1.83 2.64
C THR A 6 19.85 -2.36 3.46
N LEU A 7 19.83 -3.64 3.83
CA LEU A 7 20.89 -4.26 4.63
C LEU A 7 22.24 -4.27 3.89
N THR A 8 22.24 -4.56 2.59
CA THR A 8 23.46 -4.64 1.77
C THR A 8 23.72 -3.38 0.95
N ARG A 9 22.70 -2.48 0.85
CA ARG A 9 22.70 -1.28 0.02
C ARG A 9 22.91 -1.57 -1.48
N LYS A 10 22.43 -2.72 -1.94
CA LYS A 10 22.56 -3.16 -3.35
C LYS A 10 21.24 -3.67 -3.88
N LYS A 11 21.08 -3.61 -5.21
CA LYS A 11 20.03 -4.38 -5.90
C LYS A 11 20.51 -5.83 -6.00
N GLU A 12 19.72 -6.75 -5.48
CA GLU A 12 20.02 -8.18 -5.43
C GLU A 12 18.90 -8.97 -6.08
N GLU A 13 19.25 -10.14 -6.61
CA GLU A 13 18.26 -11.09 -7.13
C GLU A 13 17.40 -11.60 -5.98
N LEU A 14 16.08 -11.54 -6.12
CA LEU A 14 15.14 -12.08 -5.14
C LEU A 14 15.12 -13.62 -5.27
N VAL A 15 15.76 -14.28 -4.33
CA VAL A 15 15.80 -15.75 -4.24
C VAL A 15 15.03 -16.15 -2.98
N PRO A 16 13.86 -16.78 -3.10
CA PRO A 16 13.08 -17.18 -1.95
C PRO A 16 13.76 -18.30 -1.14
N ILE A 17 13.54 -18.30 0.17
CA ILE A 17 14.03 -19.35 1.10
C ILE A 17 13.42 -20.71 0.71
N THR A 18 12.12 -20.71 0.42
CA THR A 18 11.40 -21.89 -0.07
C THR A 18 11.00 -21.65 -1.53
N PRO A 19 11.42 -22.49 -2.48
CA PRO A 19 11.07 -22.31 -3.88
C PRO A 19 9.56 -22.16 -4.10
N GLY A 20 9.15 -21.09 -4.79
CA GLY A 20 7.74 -20.80 -5.09
C GLY A 20 6.96 -20.12 -3.95
N GLU A 21 7.54 -19.92 -2.77
CA GLU A 21 6.91 -19.26 -1.62
C GLU A 21 7.68 -18.01 -1.23
N ILE A 22 6.96 -16.98 -0.79
CA ILE A 22 7.55 -15.76 -0.21
C ILE A 22 6.88 -15.48 1.14
N LYS A 23 7.69 -15.39 2.19
CA LYS A 23 7.29 -14.91 3.51
C LYS A 23 7.61 -13.44 3.63
N MET A 24 6.58 -12.62 3.80
CA MET A 24 6.70 -11.17 3.83
C MET A 24 6.06 -10.60 5.10
N TYR A 25 6.75 -9.69 5.75
CA TYR A 25 6.25 -8.95 6.92
C TYR A 25 6.36 -7.45 6.68
N ALA A 26 5.31 -6.70 7.01
CA ALA A 26 5.35 -5.25 7.07
C ALA A 26 4.88 -4.76 8.43
N CYS A 27 5.63 -3.86 9.07
CA CYS A 27 5.18 -3.23 10.30
C CYS A 27 3.93 -2.41 10.04
N GLY A 28 2.87 -2.73 10.80
CA GLY A 28 1.59 -2.05 10.72
C GLY A 28 1.53 -0.78 11.58
N PRO A 29 0.43 -0.04 11.51
CA PRO A 29 0.28 1.20 12.22
C PRO A 29 -0.05 1.00 13.70
N THR A 30 0.32 1.99 14.53
CA THR A 30 -0.26 2.16 15.87
C THR A 30 -1.67 2.76 15.69
N VAL A 31 -2.68 2.05 16.15
CA VAL A 31 -4.10 2.35 15.86
C VAL A 31 -4.71 3.28 16.91
N TYR A 32 -4.29 4.53 16.92
CA TYR A 32 -4.79 5.56 17.84
C TYR A 32 -5.46 6.74 17.13
N ASN A 33 -5.38 6.82 15.79
CA ASN A 33 -5.94 7.89 14.97
C ASN A 33 -6.11 7.42 13.52
N TYR A 34 -6.80 8.22 12.70
CA TYR A 34 -6.82 8.04 11.24
C TYR A 34 -5.39 7.99 10.69
N ILE A 35 -5.17 7.16 9.67
CA ILE A 35 -3.89 7.12 8.97
C ILE A 35 -3.69 8.38 8.13
N HIS A 36 -2.46 8.87 8.11
CA HIS A 36 -2.09 9.96 7.22
C HIS A 36 -1.53 9.44 5.89
N ILE A 37 -1.45 10.32 4.88
CA ILE A 37 -0.96 9.94 3.54
C ILE A 37 0.43 9.28 3.57
N GLY A 38 1.29 9.63 4.54
CA GLY A 38 2.58 8.98 4.75
C GLY A 38 2.48 7.51 5.18
N ASN A 39 1.46 7.17 6.00
CA ASN A 39 1.19 5.77 6.37
C ASN A 39 0.58 4.97 5.20
N ALA A 40 -0.16 5.62 4.31
CA ALA A 40 -0.75 4.97 3.15
C ALA A 40 0.29 4.52 2.12
N ARG A 41 1.46 5.17 2.08
CA ARG A 41 2.50 4.84 1.10
C ARG A 41 3.01 3.41 1.23
N PRO A 42 3.51 2.95 2.39
CA PRO A 42 3.90 1.55 2.56
C PRO A 42 2.75 0.57 2.28
N LEU A 43 1.51 0.93 2.64
CA LEU A 43 0.34 0.07 2.37
C LEU A 43 0.18 -0.18 0.86
N CYS A 44 0.18 0.87 0.04
CA CYS A 44 0.03 0.75 -1.40
C CYS A 44 1.25 0.07 -2.07
N ILE A 45 2.47 0.42 -1.66
CA ILE A 45 3.69 -0.13 -2.25
C ILE A 45 3.82 -1.63 -1.97
N PHE A 46 3.59 -2.06 -0.73
CA PHE A 46 3.75 -3.47 -0.38
C PHE A 46 2.54 -4.33 -0.79
N ASP A 47 1.36 -3.73 -0.97
CA ASP A 47 0.25 -4.37 -1.68
C ASP A 47 0.61 -4.66 -3.15
N ILE A 48 1.24 -3.69 -3.85
CA ILE A 48 1.72 -3.90 -5.22
C ILE A 48 2.83 -4.95 -5.29
N LEU A 49 3.79 -4.91 -4.35
CA LEU A 49 4.82 -5.94 -4.29
C LEU A 49 4.21 -7.33 -4.16
N ARG A 50 3.24 -7.51 -3.25
CA ARG A 50 2.50 -8.76 -3.10
C ARG A 50 1.77 -9.15 -4.38
N ARG A 51 0.99 -8.22 -4.97
CA ARG A 51 0.25 -8.48 -6.22
C ARG A 51 1.18 -8.90 -7.35
N TYR A 52 2.31 -8.24 -7.47
CA TYR A 52 3.29 -8.54 -8.50
C TYR A 52 3.98 -9.89 -8.28
N LEU A 53 4.37 -10.21 -7.04
CA LEU A 53 4.94 -11.54 -6.72
C LEU A 53 3.94 -12.66 -7.01
N GLU A 54 2.67 -12.48 -6.65
CA GLU A 54 1.60 -13.44 -6.97
C GLU A 54 1.37 -13.55 -8.50
N TYR A 55 1.40 -12.41 -9.22
CA TYR A 55 1.33 -12.39 -10.68
C TYR A 55 2.50 -13.17 -11.32
N ARG A 56 3.69 -13.15 -10.71
CA ARG A 56 4.87 -13.92 -11.13
C ARG A 56 4.84 -15.38 -10.65
N GLY A 57 3.74 -15.82 -10.04
CA GLY A 57 3.48 -17.22 -9.67
C GLY A 57 3.97 -17.62 -8.28
N TYR A 58 4.40 -16.68 -7.43
CA TYR A 58 4.75 -16.98 -6.05
C TYR A 58 3.50 -17.08 -5.16
N ASN A 59 3.55 -18.01 -4.19
CA ASN A 59 2.61 -18.04 -3.08
C ASN A 59 3.13 -17.11 -1.97
N VAL A 60 2.47 -15.97 -1.75
CA VAL A 60 2.91 -14.95 -0.80
C VAL A 60 2.16 -15.07 0.51
N LYS A 61 2.86 -15.44 1.59
CA LYS A 61 2.34 -15.34 2.94
C LYS A 61 2.73 -14.00 3.53
N PHE A 62 1.79 -13.06 3.53
CA PHE A 62 2.00 -11.69 4.00
C PHE A 62 1.38 -11.48 5.38
N VAL A 63 2.17 -10.98 6.32
CA VAL A 63 1.74 -10.58 7.67
C VAL A 63 1.93 -9.09 7.84
N GLN A 64 0.89 -8.41 8.33
CA GLN A 64 0.94 -7.01 8.72
C GLN A 64 0.17 -6.84 10.03
N ASN A 65 0.85 -6.41 11.07
CA ASN A 65 0.27 -6.30 12.42
C ASN A 65 -0.52 -5.01 12.64
N PHE A 66 -1.26 -5.00 13.75
CA PHE A 66 -1.71 -3.78 14.41
C PHE A 66 -1.02 -3.66 15.77
N THR A 67 -0.39 -2.52 16.02
CA THR A 67 0.02 -2.11 17.35
C THR A 67 -1.21 -1.52 18.04
N ASP A 68 -1.91 -2.36 18.80
CA ASP A 68 -3.18 -2.05 19.48
C ASP A 68 -3.01 -1.74 20.97
N ILE A 69 -1.76 -1.65 21.44
CA ILE A 69 -1.36 -1.17 22.76
C ILE A 69 -0.09 -0.32 22.67
N ASP A 70 -0.16 0.94 23.06
CA ASP A 70 0.94 1.90 23.00
C ASP A 70 0.63 3.12 23.89
N ASP A 71 1.64 3.90 24.27
CA ASP A 71 1.47 5.12 25.06
C ASP A 71 0.49 6.13 24.42
N LYS A 72 0.40 6.19 23.08
CA LYS A 72 -0.52 7.08 22.34
C LYS A 72 -1.96 6.61 22.48
N ILE A 73 -2.19 5.30 22.44
CA ILE A 73 -3.52 4.70 22.60
C ILE A 73 -4.00 4.94 24.05
N ILE A 74 -3.16 4.65 25.03
CA ILE A 74 -3.46 4.86 26.45
C ILE A 74 -3.79 6.32 26.74
N ARG A 75 -2.97 7.25 26.22
CA ARG A 75 -3.22 8.68 26.37
C ARG A 75 -4.57 9.09 25.82
N ARG A 76 -4.89 8.65 24.60
CA ARG A 76 -6.15 8.98 23.96
C ARG A 76 -7.35 8.38 24.69
N ALA A 77 -7.24 7.14 25.16
CA ALA A 77 -8.26 6.49 25.98
C ALA A 77 -8.55 7.30 27.27
N ASN A 78 -7.49 7.78 27.92
CA ASN A 78 -7.64 8.64 29.11
C ASN A 78 -8.28 9.99 28.80
N GLU A 79 -7.91 10.63 27.66
CA GLU A 79 -8.49 11.88 27.20
C GLU A 79 -9.98 11.73 26.85
N GLU A 80 -10.37 10.60 26.28
CA GLU A 80 -11.76 10.31 25.89
C GLU A 80 -12.56 9.60 27.01
N HIS A 81 -11.93 9.22 28.13
CA HIS A 81 -12.52 8.48 29.26
C HIS A 81 -13.16 7.15 28.86
N VAL A 82 -12.49 6.41 27.98
CA VAL A 82 -12.90 5.09 27.49
C VAL A 82 -11.79 4.06 27.70
N ASP A 83 -12.10 2.77 27.52
CA ASP A 83 -11.10 1.71 27.54
C ASP A 83 -10.16 1.82 26.32
N PHE A 84 -8.89 1.43 26.49
CA PHE A 84 -7.91 1.48 25.40
C PHE A 84 -8.32 0.60 24.21
N SER A 85 -9.03 -0.51 24.46
CA SER A 85 -9.52 -1.41 23.42
C SER A 85 -10.57 -0.73 22.54
N GLU A 86 -11.40 0.17 23.08
CA GLU A 86 -12.36 0.93 22.28
C GLU A 86 -11.67 1.86 21.29
N ILE A 87 -10.54 2.47 21.71
CA ILE A 87 -9.72 3.30 20.79
C ILE A 87 -9.12 2.43 19.70
N SER A 88 -8.44 1.35 20.07
CA SER A 88 -7.75 0.50 19.09
C SER A 88 -8.72 -0.14 18.10
N GLU A 89 -9.84 -0.66 18.54
CA GLU A 89 -10.84 -1.26 17.65
C GLU A 89 -11.50 -0.25 16.73
N ARG A 90 -11.80 0.95 17.24
CA ARG A 90 -12.30 2.05 16.41
C ARG A 90 -11.35 2.36 15.27
N TYR A 91 -10.06 2.57 15.58
CA TYR A 91 -9.08 2.96 14.56
C TYR A 91 -8.59 1.80 13.68
N ILE A 92 -8.72 0.55 14.10
CA ILE A 92 -8.61 -0.61 13.20
C ILE A 92 -9.73 -0.57 12.14
N LYS A 93 -10.96 -0.30 12.56
CA LYS A 93 -12.09 -0.17 11.63
C LYS A 93 -11.90 1.00 10.64
N GLU A 94 -11.46 2.15 11.14
CA GLU A 94 -11.17 3.31 10.27
C GLU A 94 -9.99 3.05 9.34
N PHE A 95 -8.96 2.34 9.80
CA PHE A 95 -7.85 1.87 8.97
C PHE A 95 -8.34 1.03 7.80
N TRP A 96 -9.25 0.07 8.05
CA TRP A 96 -9.79 -0.76 6.97
C TRP A 96 -10.64 0.05 6.00
N THR A 97 -11.42 1.02 6.47
CA THR A 97 -12.16 1.92 5.59
C THR A 97 -11.23 2.63 4.59
N ASP A 98 -10.10 3.14 5.06
CA ASP A 98 -9.14 3.84 4.21
C ASP A 98 -8.32 2.86 3.34
N ALA A 99 -7.91 1.71 3.87
CA ALA A 99 -7.18 0.69 3.13
C ALA A 99 -8.02 0.07 1.99
N ASP A 100 -9.27 -0.27 2.26
CA ASP A 100 -10.22 -0.77 1.26
C ASP A 100 -10.51 0.30 0.20
N GLY A 101 -10.69 1.56 0.63
CA GLY A 101 -10.83 2.69 -0.27
C GLY A 101 -9.64 2.83 -1.23
N LEU A 102 -8.42 2.62 -0.73
CA LEU A 102 -7.18 2.61 -1.52
C LEU A 102 -6.99 1.31 -2.34
N ASN A 103 -7.94 0.38 -2.32
CA ASN A 103 -7.83 -0.94 -2.96
C ASN A 103 -6.60 -1.75 -2.47
N VAL A 104 -6.23 -1.58 -1.20
CA VAL A 104 -5.19 -2.39 -0.55
C VAL A 104 -5.81 -3.71 -0.09
N ARG A 105 -5.27 -4.83 -0.53
CA ARG A 105 -5.74 -6.15 -0.11
C ARG A 105 -5.27 -6.46 1.31
N HIS A 106 -6.17 -6.97 2.13
CA HIS A 106 -5.83 -7.44 3.47
C HIS A 106 -4.65 -8.40 3.43
N ALA A 107 -3.74 -8.30 4.39
CA ALA A 107 -2.64 -9.26 4.50
C ALA A 107 -3.20 -10.68 4.76
N THR A 108 -2.39 -11.70 4.55
CA THR A 108 -2.80 -13.08 4.84
C THR A 108 -3.18 -13.23 6.31
N ILE A 109 -2.47 -12.49 7.19
CA ILE A 109 -2.74 -12.43 8.63
C ILE A 109 -2.50 -10.99 9.10
N ASN A 110 -3.45 -10.44 9.84
CA ASN A 110 -3.35 -9.13 10.49
C ASN A 110 -3.43 -9.28 12.02
N PRO A 111 -2.36 -9.72 12.70
CA PRO A 111 -2.39 -9.97 14.14
C PRO A 111 -2.35 -8.68 14.93
N LYS A 112 -2.96 -8.70 16.13
CA LYS A 112 -2.86 -7.64 17.14
C LYS A 112 -1.77 -7.96 18.15
N ALA A 113 -1.06 -6.94 18.65
CA ALA A 113 -0.03 -7.13 19.67
C ALA A 113 -0.61 -7.74 20.95
N THR A 114 -1.80 -7.31 21.37
CA THR A 114 -2.48 -7.82 22.59
C THR A 114 -2.85 -9.31 22.50
N GLU A 115 -3.00 -9.87 21.32
CA GLU A 115 -3.30 -11.29 21.10
C GLU A 115 -2.03 -12.17 21.09
N ASN A 116 -0.84 -11.57 21.22
CA ASN A 116 0.45 -12.23 21.10
C ASN A 116 1.35 -12.06 22.33
N ILE A 117 0.80 -11.72 23.50
CA ILE A 117 1.54 -11.47 24.73
C ILE A 117 2.35 -12.71 25.18
N ASP A 118 1.80 -13.91 25.00
CA ASP A 118 2.50 -15.16 25.31
C ASP A 118 3.79 -15.35 24.50
N ALA A 119 3.73 -15.07 23.19
CA ALA A 119 4.90 -15.14 22.32
C ALA A 119 5.93 -14.04 22.66
N ILE A 120 5.46 -12.84 23.02
CA ILE A 120 6.31 -11.74 23.47
C ILE A 120 7.07 -12.12 24.73
N ILE A 121 6.36 -12.65 25.75
CA ILE A 121 6.97 -13.09 27.01
C ILE A 121 7.98 -14.22 26.76
N GLN A 122 7.67 -15.15 25.86
CA GLN A 122 8.59 -16.24 25.51
C GLN A 122 9.92 -15.72 24.94
N ILE A 123 9.85 -14.77 23.99
CA ILE A 123 11.06 -14.17 23.41
C ILE A 123 11.86 -13.44 24.49
N ILE A 124 11.22 -12.59 25.29
CA ILE A 124 11.88 -11.81 26.33
C ILE A 124 12.54 -12.72 27.36
N SER A 125 11.86 -13.79 27.82
CA SER A 125 12.43 -14.77 28.74
C SER A 125 13.68 -15.42 28.18
N THR A 126 13.64 -15.83 26.91
CA THR A 126 14.79 -16.43 26.24
C THR A 126 15.94 -15.41 26.08
N LEU A 127 15.64 -14.14 25.78
CA LEU A 127 16.67 -13.10 25.71
C LEU A 127 17.34 -12.86 27.05
N ILE A 128 16.61 -12.93 28.17
CA ILE A 128 17.17 -12.83 29.52
C ILE A 128 18.05 -14.06 29.82
N GLU A 129 17.57 -15.27 29.54
CA GLU A 129 18.31 -16.51 29.75
C GLU A 129 19.62 -16.54 28.98
N LYS A 130 19.63 -15.99 27.76
CA LYS A 130 20.83 -15.87 26.90
C LYS A 130 21.72 -14.68 27.27
N GLY A 131 21.32 -13.82 28.21
CA GLY A 131 22.08 -12.65 28.66
C GLY A 131 22.01 -11.43 27.76
N TYR A 132 21.08 -11.38 26.80
CA TYR A 132 20.84 -10.24 25.91
C TYR A 132 19.85 -9.21 26.49
N ALA A 133 19.07 -9.59 27.49
CA ALA A 133 18.15 -8.68 28.16
C ALA A 133 18.31 -8.77 29.68
N TYR A 134 17.85 -7.76 30.41
CA TYR A 134 17.92 -7.69 31.87
C TYR A 134 16.72 -6.98 32.45
N GLU A 135 16.31 -7.42 33.64
CA GLU A 135 15.25 -6.78 34.42
C GLU A 135 15.82 -5.61 35.24
N ALA A 136 15.05 -4.52 35.31
CA ALA A 136 15.34 -3.36 36.15
C ALA A 136 14.01 -2.73 36.62
N GLN A 137 13.68 -2.92 37.91
CA GLN A 137 12.49 -2.35 38.56
C GLN A 137 11.15 -2.71 37.90
N GLY A 138 11.05 -3.95 37.36
CA GLY A 138 9.86 -4.45 36.70
C GLY A 138 9.80 -4.15 35.19
N ASP A 139 10.67 -3.26 34.70
CA ASP A 139 10.94 -3.15 33.25
C ASP A 139 11.93 -4.21 32.82
N VAL A 140 11.91 -4.58 31.52
CA VAL A 140 12.97 -5.38 30.91
C VAL A 140 13.55 -4.62 29.74
N TYR A 141 14.87 -4.52 29.73
CA TYR A 141 15.63 -3.84 28.67
C TYR A 141 16.47 -4.83 27.87
N PHE A 142 16.54 -4.61 26.56
CA PHE A 142 17.53 -5.26 25.70
C PHE A 142 18.87 -4.52 25.81
N SER A 143 19.96 -5.28 25.99
CA SER A 143 21.33 -4.74 26.09
C SER A 143 21.96 -4.67 24.70
N THR A 144 22.00 -3.50 24.10
CA THR A 144 22.48 -3.32 22.73
C THR A 144 23.97 -3.67 22.55
N GLU A 145 24.80 -3.43 23.56
CA GLU A 145 26.24 -3.79 23.55
C GLU A 145 26.48 -5.30 23.42
N LYS A 146 25.50 -6.13 23.80
CA LYS A 146 25.61 -7.60 23.70
C LYS A 146 25.44 -8.11 22.28
N PHE A 147 24.79 -7.35 21.41
CA PHE A 147 24.60 -7.67 20.00
C PHE A 147 25.66 -6.95 19.14
N LYS A 148 26.74 -7.64 18.82
CA LYS A 148 27.90 -7.06 18.12
C LYS A 148 27.61 -6.43 16.78
N ASP A 149 26.55 -6.90 16.10
CA ASP A 149 26.14 -6.42 14.78
C ASP A 149 25.07 -5.32 14.86
N TYR A 150 24.86 -4.71 16.06
CA TYR A 150 23.90 -3.62 16.21
C TYR A 150 24.28 -2.42 15.33
N GLY A 151 23.34 -1.90 14.57
CA GLY A 151 23.59 -0.85 13.58
C GLY A 151 23.84 -1.37 12.15
N LYS A 152 23.80 -2.69 11.91
CA LYS A 152 24.07 -3.27 10.58
C LYS A 152 23.06 -2.88 9.50
N LEU A 153 21.81 -2.57 9.86
CA LEU A 153 20.77 -2.13 8.91
C LEU A 153 20.86 -0.63 8.64
N SER A 154 20.98 0.15 9.69
CA SER A 154 21.03 1.63 9.60
C SER A 154 22.33 2.12 9.01
N HIS A 155 23.42 1.34 9.17
CA HIS A 155 24.79 1.71 8.77
C HIS A 155 25.26 3.05 9.37
N GLN A 156 24.69 3.45 10.48
CA GLN A 156 25.11 4.65 11.21
C GLN A 156 26.18 4.27 12.25
N PRO A 157 27.20 5.10 12.45
CA PRO A 157 28.16 4.91 13.53
C PRO A 157 27.43 4.86 14.88
N LEU A 158 27.77 3.91 15.73
CA LEU A 158 27.14 3.77 17.07
C LEU A 158 27.27 5.07 17.88
N GLU A 159 28.41 5.77 17.76
CA GLU A 159 28.66 7.06 18.43
C GLU A 159 27.64 8.14 18.04
N ASP A 160 27.22 8.18 16.76
CA ASP A 160 26.18 9.12 16.29
C ASP A 160 24.79 8.73 16.80
N LEU A 161 24.54 7.43 16.94
CA LEU A 161 23.29 6.89 17.49
C LEU A 161 23.20 7.16 19.00
N GLU A 162 24.29 7.01 19.74
CA GLU A 162 24.39 7.32 21.17
C GLU A 162 24.15 8.80 21.45
N ALA A 163 24.70 9.69 20.61
CA ALA A 163 24.49 11.13 20.74
C ALA A 163 23.00 11.53 20.59
N GLY A 164 22.22 10.74 19.84
CA GLY A 164 20.77 10.89 19.66
C GLY A 164 19.92 10.19 20.71
N ALA A 165 20.50 9.26 21.47
CA ALA A 165 19.76 8.50 22.48
C ALA A 165 19.48 9.38 23.71
N ARG A 166 18.20 9.57 24.03
CA ARG A 166 17.77 10.31 25.22
C ARG A 166 17.45 9.34 26.34
N ILE A 167 18.19 9.46 27.46
CA ILE A 167 17.76 8.84 28.72
C ILE A 167 16.62 9.72 29.26
N MET A 168 15.42 9.16 29.32
CA MET A 168 14.29 9.84 29.95
C MET A 168 14.48 9.85 31.47
N VAL A 169 14.08 10.95 32.13
CA VAL A 169 14.14 11.04 33.60
C VAL A 169 13.27 9.92 34.18
N GLY A 170 13.88 9.04 34.99
CA GLY A 170 13.21 7.88 35.62
C GLY A 170 13.44 6.54 34.95
N GLU A 171 14.13 6.47 33.79
CA GLU A 171 14.57 5.19 33.21
C GLU A 171 15.78 4.61 33.95
N VAL A 172 15.72 3.31 34.22
CA VAL A 172 16.74 2.55 35.00
C VAL A 172 17.57 1.66 34.08
N LYS A 173 17.74 2.08 32.83
CA LYS A 173 18.56 1.35 31.85
C LYS A 173 20.05 1.54 32.12
N ARG A 174 20.84 0.52 31.79
CA ARG A 174 22.30 0.50 32.03
C ARG A 174 23.05 1.40 31.07
N GLU A 175 22.65 1.34 29.78
CA GLU A 175 23.28 2.10 28.72
C GLU A 175 22.25 2.95 27.96
N PRO A 176 22.63 4.11 27.40
CA PRO A 176 21.72 5.01 26.70
C PRO A 176 20.97 4.36 25.54
N MET A 177 21.63 3.45 24.84
CA MET A 177 21.08 2.75 23.66
C MET A 177 20.17 1.57 23.99
N ASP A 178 20.21 1.09 25.25
CA ASP A 178 19.31 0.00 25.68
C ASP A 178 17.86 0.44 25.52
N PHE A 179 17.00 -0.48 25.09
CA PHE A 179 15.60 -0.18 24.85
C PHE A 179 14.66 -1.17 25.55
N ALA A 180 13.53 -0.66 25.98
CA ALA A 180 12.55 -1.46 26.72
C ALA A 180 11.87 -2.49 25.80
N VAL A 181 11.90 -3.75 26.19
CA VAL A 181 11.14 -4.86 25.59
C VAL A 181 9.89 -5.21 26.41
N TRP A 182 9.90 -4.87 27.71
CA TRP A 182 8.75 -4.94 28.61
C TRP A 182 8.74 -3.71 29.51
N LYS A 183 7.58 -3.09 29.69
CA LYS A 183 7.39 -1.92 30.55
C LYS A 183 6.50 -2.28 31.72
N ALA A 184 6.95 -2.05 32.96
CA ALA A 184 6.14 -2.20 34.16
C ALA A 184 4.88 -1.32 34.06
N ALA A 185 3.75 -1.86 34.49
CA ALA A 185 2.49 -1.13 34.46
C ALA A 185 2.49 0.00 35.48
N LYS A 186 2.04 1.16 35.06
CA LYS A 186 1.69 2.26 35.95
C LYS A 186 0.24 2.10 36.45
N PRO A 187 -0.12 2.69 37.58
CA PRO A 187 -1.48 2.64 38.07
C PRO A 187 -2.49 3.12 37.03
N GLY A 188 -3.49 2.28 36.74
CA GLY A 188 -4.54 2.58 35.76
C GLY A 188 -4.21 2.28 34.30
N GLU A 189 -2.99 1.82 34.00
CA GLU A 189 -2.63 1.38 32.65
C GLU A 189 -3.06 -0.08 32.40
N PRO A 190 -3.37 -0.45 31.15
CA PRO A 190 -3.54 -1.84 30.74
C PRO A 190 -2.27 -2.64 31.03
N ALA A 191 -2.44 -3.86 31.56
CA ALA A 191 -1.31 -4.68 31.95
C ALA A 191 -1.61 -6.17 31.85
N TRP A 192 -0.58 -6.93 31.53
CA TRP A 192 -0.58 -8.40 31.49
C TRP A 192 0.39 -8.94 32.55
N ASP A 193 0.07 -10.14 33.07
CA ASP A 193 0.97 -10.85 33.98
C ASP A 193 2.21 -11.33 33.21
N SER A 194 3.37 -11.18 33.84
CA SER A 194 4.65 -11.67 33.32
C SER A 194 5.56 -12.15 34.44
N PRO A 195 6.65 -12.89 34.18
CA PRO A 195 7.64 -13.26 35.18
C PRO A 195 8.27 -12.06 35.92
N TRP A 196 8.23 -10.86 35.33
CA TRP A 196 8.83 -9.62 35.87
C TRP A 196 7.81 -8.73 36.58
N GLY A 197 6.56 -9.18 36.68
CA GLY A 197 5.44 -8.43 37.23
C GLY A 197 4.45 -7.99 36.14
N LYS A 198 3.44 -7.24 36.57
CA LYS A 198 2.43 -6.70 35.65
C LYS A 198 3.02 -5.60 34.77
N GLY A 199 2.79 -5.70 33.47
CA GLY A 199 3.34 -4.75 32.50
C GLY A 199 2.75 -4.92 31.11
N ARG A 200 3.39 -4.31 30.14
CA ARG A 200 3.02 -4.32 28.73
C ARG A 200 4.25 -4.39 27.83
N PRO A 201 4.09 -4.82 26.55
CA PRO A 201 5.19 -4.87 25.60
C PRO A 201 5.85 -3.52 25.37
N GLY A 202 7.17 -3.55 25.11
CA GLY A 202 7.83 -2.48 24.36
C GLY A 202 7.43 -2.52 22.89
N TRP A 203 7.52 -1.40 22.20
CA TRP A 203 7.05 -1.28 20.81
C TRP A 203 7.76 -2.23 19.82
N HIS A 204 9.06 -2.47 20.01
CA HIS A 204 9.85 -3.23 19.05
C HIS A 204 9.67 -4.74 19.14
N ILE A 205 9.35 -5.27 20.34
CA ILE A 205 9.23 -6.70 20.57
C ILE A 205 7.97 -7.29 19.94
N GLU A 206 6.95 -6.47 19.74
CA GLU A 206 5.68 -6.87 19.14
C GLU A 206 5.87 -7.47 17.75
N CYS A 207 6.55 -6.74 16.88
CA CYS A 207 6.81 -7.18 15.51
C CYS A 207 7.72 -8.41 15.46
N SER A 208 8.75 -8.47 16.29
CA SER A 208 9.59 -9.67 16.41
C SER A 208 8.79 -10.90 16.81
N ALA A 209 7.90 -10.78 17.78
CA ALA A 209 7.09 -11.89 18.25
C ALA A 209 6.04 -12.34 17.23
N MET A 210 5.33 -11.40 16.62
CA MET A 210 4.33 -11.73 15.60
C MET A 210 4.97 -12.28 14.34
N ASN A 211 6.13 -11.74 13.92
CA ASN A 211 6.88 -12.32 12.81
C ASN A 211 7.27 -13.77 13.10
N TRP A 212 7.91 -14.03 14.22
CA TRP A 212 8.31 -15.38 14.62
C TRP A 212 7.13 -16.36 14.70
N ARG A 213 6.03 -15.95 15.32
CA ARG A 213 4.84 -16.78 15.51
C ARG A 213 4.18 -17.19 14.20
N TYR A 214 4.09 -16.28 13.23
CA TYR A 214 3.32 -16.51 12.02
C TYR A 214 4.16 -16.88 10.80
N LEU A 215 5.43 -16.49 10.76
CA LEU A 215 6.31 -16.71 9.62
C LEU A 215 7.55 -17.56 9.94
N GLY A 216 7.90 -17.71 11.23
CA GLY A 216 9.03 -18.50 11.69
C GLY A 216 10.31 -17.68 11.91
N ASP A 217 11.44 -18.39 12.05
CA ASP A 217 12.72 -17.80 12.50
C ASP A 217 13.32 -16.83 11.49
N THR A 218 13.17 -17.12 10.20
CA THR A 218 13.72 -16.33 9.08
C THR A 218 12.66 -16.13 8.01
N ILE A 219 12.57 -14.90 7.48
CA ILE A 219 11.65 -14.53 6.40
C ILE A 219 12.39 -14.05 5.16
N ASP A 220 11.68 -14.03 4.03
CA ASP A 220 12.24 -13.52 2.79
C ASP A 220 12.35 -12.00 2.81
N ILE A 221 11.24 -11.29 3.05
CA ILE A 221 11.18 -9.84 2.91
C ILE A 221 10.59 -9.21 4.17
N HIS A 222 11.31 -8.26 4.77
CA HIS A 222 10.79 -7.35 5.79
C HIS A 222 10.68 -5.93 5.22
N CYS A 223 9.55 -5.28 5.43
CA CYS A 223 9.24 -4.01 4.78
C CYS A 223 8.72 -2.95 5.76
N GLY A 224 8.90 -1.67 5.38
CA GLY A 224 8.37 -0.53 6.11
C GLY A 224 8.76 0.81 5.52
N GLY A 225 8.45 1.91 6.21
CA GLY A 225 8.95 3.23 5.86
C GLY A 225 10.43 3.40 6.22
N GLN A 226 11.13 4.31 5.57
CA GLN A 226 12.53 4.62 5.89
C GLN A 226 12.73 5.12 7.33
N ASP A 227 11.71 5.68 7.95
CA ASP A 227 11.70 6.10 9.36
C ASP A 227 11.76 4.93 10.34
N LEU A 228 11.41 3.73 9.90
CA LEU A 228 11.50 2.52 10.72
C LEU A 228 12.87 1.85 10.68
N ILE A 229 13.76 2.21 9.74
CA ILE A 229 15.11 1.62 9.65
C ILE A 229 15.80 1.69 11.01
N PHE A 230 15.76 2.88 11.64
CA PHE A 230 16.26 3.10 12.97
C PHE A 230 15.29 3.98 13.78
N PRO A 231 14.98 3.60 15.04
CA PRO A 231 15.52 2.43 15.75
C PRO A 231 14.71 1.12 15.55
N HIS A 232 13.52 1.15 14.94
CA HIS A 232 12.53 0.08 15.04
C HIS A 232 13.03 -1.25 14.43
N HIS A 233 13.39 -1.26 13.15
CA HIS A 233 13.84 -2.47 12.45
C HIS A 233 15.22 -2.94 12.91
N GLU A 234 16.10 -2.02 13.29
CA GLU A 234 17.38 -2.38 13.90
C GLU A 234 17.16 -3.14 15.22
N ASN A 235 16.22 -2.68 16.05
CA ASN A 235 15.86 -3.33 17.31
C ASN A 235 15.17 -4.68 17.09
N GLU A 236 14.32 -4.79 16.06
CA GLU A 236 13.73 -6.08 15.69
C GLU A 236 14.78 -7.10 15.27
N ILE A 237 15.80 -6.69 14.49
CA ILE A 237 16.93 -7.54 14.13
C ILE A 237 17.64 -8.05 15.38
N ALA A 238 18.00 -7.14 16.28
CA ALA A 238 18.72 -7.47 17.49
C ALA A 238 17.92 -8.48 18.35
N GLN A 239 16.64 -8.24 18.56
CA GLN A 239 15.75 -9.13 19.30
C GLN A 239 15.63 -10.51 18.64
N SER A 240 15.32 -10.55 17.35
CA SER A 240 15.01 -11.76 16.62
C SER A 240 16.25 -12.64 16.42
N GLU A 241 17.38 -12.06 16.04
CA GLU A 241 18.62 -12.81 15.80
C GLU A 241 19.26 -13.31 17.10
N CYS A 242 19.19 -12.54 18.20
CA CYS A 242 19.59 -13.02 19.51
C CYS A 242 18.68 -14.14 20.03
N PHE A 243 17.40 -14.06 19.76
CA PHE A 243 16.43 -15.08 20.14
C PHE A 243 16.62 -16.38 19.37
N THR A 244 16.69 -16.33 18.02
CA THR A 244 16.71 -17.52 17.17
C THR A 244 18.12 -18.04 16.90
N GLY A 245 19.14 -17.16 16.90
CA GLY A 245 20.48 -17.46 16.43
C GLY A 245 20.59 -17.53 14.89
N LYS A 246 19.60 -17.03 14.17
CA LYS A 246 19.52 -17.04 12.69
C LYS A 246 19.29 -15.65 12.17
N PRO A 247 19.63 -15.34 10.88
CA PRO A 247 19.25 -14.09 10.23
C PRO A 247 17.74 -13.88 10.28
N PHE A 248 17.31 -12.65 10.58
CA PHE A 248 15.89 -12.34 10.72
C PHE A 248 15.18 -12.27 9.37
N ALA A 249 15.71 -11.49 8.42
CA ALA A 249 15.17 -11.38 7.07
C ALA A 249 16.30 -11.33 6.03
N HIS A 250 16.05 -11.91 4.84
CA HIS A 250 17.00 -11.87 3.74
C HIS A 250 17.00 -10.51 3.04
N TYR A 251 15.82 -9.91 2.84
CA TYR A 251 15.67 -8.63 2.13
C TYR A 251 14.95 -7.62 3.01
N TRP A 252 15.49 -6.40 3.06
CA TRP A 252 14.93 -5.27 3.78
C TRP A 252 14.52 -4.20 2.78
N MET A 253 13.23 -3.95 2.63
CA MET A 253 12.69 -3.00 1.67
C MET A 253 12.04 -1.81 2.37
N HIS A 254 12.48 -0.59 2.04
CA HIS A 254 11.99 0.63 2.69
C HIS A 254 11.51 1.65 1.65
N ASN A 255 10.30 2.16 1.84
CA ASN A 255 9.78 3.24 1.01
C ASN A 255 10.19 4.61 1.56
N GLY A 256 10.37 5.56 0.63
CA GLY A 256 10.71 6.95 0.96
C GLY A 256 9.56 7.73 1.59
N TYR A 257 9.86 8.93 2.08
CA TYR A 257 8.92 9.82 2.74
C TYR A 257 7.93 10.49 1.78
N ILE A 258 6.88 11.07 2.36
CA ILE A 258 6.01 12.03 1.67
C ILE A 258 6.31 13.43 2.21
N ASN A 259 6.58 14.34 1.29
CA ASN A 259 6.59 15.76 1.54
C ASN A 259 5.24 16.37 1.15
N VAL A 260 4.89 17.48 1.79
CA VAL A 260 3.73 18.29 1.44
C VAL A 260 4.25 19.66 1.04
N ASP A 261 3.95 20.10 -0.17
CA ASP A 261 4.47 21.35 -0.74
C ASP A 261 6.01 21.50 -0.57
N ASN A 262 6.72 20.40 -0.87
CA ASN A 262 8.18 20.25 -0.73
C ASN A 262 8.73 20.37 0.70
N VAL A 263 7.88 20.33 1.72
CA VAL A 263 8.26 20.37 3.13
C VAL A 263 7.90 19.03 3.78
N LYS A 264 8.75 18.53 4.66
CA LYS A 264 8.45 17.29 5.42
C LYS A 264 7.14 17.46 6.17
N MET A 265 6.23 16.49 5.99
CA MET A 265 4.93 16.49 6.66
C MET A 265 5.11 16.38 8.20
N SER A 266 4.49 17.28 8.94
CA SER A 266 4.45 17.21 10.41
C SER A 266 3.21 17.90 10.98
N LYS A 267 2.71 17.40 12.13
CA LYS A 267 1.58 18.01 12.83
C LYS A 267 1.88 19.44 13.31
N SER A 268 3.13 19.71 13.70
CA SER A 268 3.56 21.02 14.20
C SER A 268 3.57 22.12 13.11
N LEU A 269 3.72 21.72 11.84
CA LEU A 269 3.72 22.65 10.70
C LEU A 269 2.31 22.85 10.10
N GLY A 270 1.28 22.15 10.60
CA GLY A 270 -0.08 22.25 10.07
C GLY A 270 -0.26 21.70 8.64
N ASN A 271 0.76 21.01 8.12
CA ASN A 271 0.74 20.39 6.80
C ASN A 271 0.49 18.86 6.87
N PHE A 272 -0.25 18.43 7.89
CA PHE A 272 -0.60 17.04 8.13
C PHE A 272 -1.99 16.74 7.59
N PHE A 273 -2.09 15.79 6.66
CA PHE A 273 -3.35 15.37 6.05
C PHE A 273 -3.59 13.89 6.30
N THR A 274 -4.79 13.54 6.77
CA THR A 274 -5.22 12.15 6.80
C THR A 274 -5.56 11.67 5.39
N VAL A 275 -5.56 10.36 5.19
CA VAL A 275 -6.05 9.76 3.93
C VAL A 275 -7.50 10.14 3.70
N ARG A 276 -8.30 10.17 4.78
CA ARG A 276 -9.72 10.51 4.75
C ARG A 276 -9.95 11.93 4.25
N ASP A 277 -9.23 12.92 4.78
CA ASP A 277 -9.36 14.32 4.37
C ASP A 277 -9.08 14.51 2.88
N VAL A 278 -8.07 13.82 2.35
CA VAL A 278 -7.72 13.90 0.93
C VAL A 278 -8.74 13.14 0.08
N ALA A 279 -9.20 11.96 0.55
CA ALA A 279 -10.15 11.14 -0.18
C ALA A 279 -11.55 11.75 -0.27
N GLU A 280 -12.00 12.49 0.75
CA GLU A 280 -13.25 13.24 0.72
C GLU A 280 -13.27 14.28 -0.40
N LYS A 281 -12.11 14.87 -0.72
CA LYS A 281 -12.01 15.90 -1.76
C LYS A 281 -11.74 15.33 -3.16
N TYR A 282 -10.90 14.28 -3.25
CA TYR A 282 -10.35 13.81 -4.53
C TYR A 282 -10.64 12.35 -4.84
N GLY A 283 -11.21 11.60 -3.90
CA GLY A 283 -11.34 10.14 -3.98
C GLY A 283 -10.06 9.40 -3.57
N TYR A 284 -10.20 8.11 -3.33
CA TYR A 284 -9.07 7.26 -2.87
C TYR A 284 -8.10 6.88 -4.00
N GLU A 285 -8.60 6.65 -5.19
CA GLU A 285 -7.76 6.14 -6.29
C GLU A 285 -6.70 7.13 -6.76
N PRO A 286 -6.96 8.45 -6.85
CA PRO A 286 -5.90 9.43 -7.09
C PRO A 286 -4.79 9.42 -6.05
N ILE A 287 -5.12 9.15 -4.78
CA ILE A 287 -4.12 8.97 -3.73
C ILE A 287 -3.26 7.73 -4.02
N ARG A 288 -3.89 6.58 -4.31
CA ARG A 288 -3.15 5.37 -4.68
C ARG A 288 -2.24 5.63 -5.88
N TYR A 289 -2.76 6.26 -6.93
CA TYR A 289 -1.98 6.59 -8.13
C TYR A 289 -0.76 7.45 -7.79
N LEU A 290 -0.94 8.52 -7.00
CA LEU A 290 0.16 9.37 -6.51
C LEU A 290 1.23 8.55 -5.79
N LEU A 291 0.81 7.68 -4.84
CA LEU A 291 1.73 6.91 -3.99
C LEU A 291 2.63 5.94 -4.76
N ILE A 292 2.19 5.52 -5.95
CA ILE A 292 2.88 4.55 -6.82
C ILE A 292 3.47 5.17 -8.08
N SER A 293 3.29 6.47 -8.31
CA SER A 293 3.70 7.16 -9.55
C SER A 293 5.22 7.40 -9.66
N ALA A 294 5.97 7.11 -8.62
CA ALA A 294 7.42 7.27 -8.57
C ALA A 294 8.09 6.04 -7.96
N GLN A 295 9.41 5.90 -8.16
CA GLN A 295 10.20 4.84 -7.54
C GLN A 295 9.97 4.86 -6.00
N TYR A 296 9.60 3.70 -5.44
CA TYR A 296 9.14 3.61 -4.04
C TYR A 296 10.15 4.12 -3.00
N ARG A 297 11.44 4.01 -3.27
CA ARG A 297 12.51 4.48 -2.35
C ARG A 297 12.70 5.99 -2.36
N SER A 298 12.29 6.66 -3.43
CA SER A 298 12.41 8.11 -3.56
C SER A 298 11.34 8.84 -2.76
N PRO A 299 11.63 9.99 -2.15
CA PRO A 299 10.59 10.84 -1.60
C PRO A 299 9.61 11.26 -2.70
N ILE A 300 8.34 11.38 -2.36
CA ILE A 300 7.32 11.98 -3.24
C ILE A 300 6.76 13.24 -2.61
N ASN A 301 6.24 14.12 -3.44
CA ASN A 301 5.60 15.36 -2.99
C ASN A 301 4.09 15.29 -3.21
N TYR A 302 3.31 15.62 -2.20
CA TYR A 302 1.89 15.87 -2.30
C TYR A 302 1.64 17.38 -2.43
N SER A 303 0.89 17.77 -3.45
CA SER A 303 0.30 19.10 -3.61
C SER A 303 -1.01 18.99 -4.38
N THR A 304 -1.82 20.04 -4.35
CA THR A 304 -3.07 20.11 -5.12
C THR A 304 -2.81 19.87 -6.61
N ASP A 305 -1.81 20.53 -7.18
CA ASP A 305 -1.50 20.40 -8.62
C ASP A 305 -1.10 18.97 -8.99
N ILE A 306 -0.35 18.28 -8.11
CA ILE A 306 0.10 16.90 -8.37
C ILE A 306 -1.07 15.91 -8.29
N ILE A 307 -1.97 16.05 -7.31
CA ILE A 307 -3.12 15.16 -7.21
C ILE A 307 -4.10 15.37 -8.39
N GLU A 308 -4.26 16.60 -8.88
CA GLU A 308 -5.05 16.89 -10.07
C GLU A 308 -4.43 16.29 -11.35
N GLN A 309 -3.11 16.26 -11.47
CA GLN A 309 -2.43 15.53 -12.54
C GLN A 309 -2.67 14.02 -12.43
N CYS A 310 -2.69 13.45 -11.23
CA CYS A 310 -3.03 12.05 -11.01
C CYS A 310 -4.47 11.73 -11.46
N ILE A 311 -5.42 12.62 -11.16
CA ILE A 311 -6.81 12.51 -11.61
C ILE A 311 -6.88 12.52 -13.13
N ALA A 312 -6.19 13.46 -13.79
CA ALA A 312 -6.15 13.56 -15.24
C ALA A 312 -5.56 12.30 -15.90
N ALA A 313 -4.51 11.72 -15.30
CA ALA A 313 -3.91 10.47 -15.75
C ALA A 313 -4.87 9.29 -15.60
N LEU A 314 -5.54 9.14 -14.45
CA LEU A 314 -6.55 8.12 -14.21
C LEU A 314 -7.72 8.23 -15.19
N ASN A 315 -8.22 9.44 -15.41
CA ASN A 315 -9.32 9.66 -16.36
C ASN A 315 -8.97 9.17 -17.77
N ARG A 316 -7.72 9.28 -18.20
CA ARG A 316 -7.26 8.70 -19.47
C ARG A 316 -7.34 7.18 -19.49
N LEU A 317 -7.01 6.51 -18.38
CA LEU A 317 -7.15 5.05 -18.23
C LEU A 317 -8.62 4.64 -18.27
N TYR A 318 -9.47 5.32 -17.53
CA TYR A 318 -10.92 5.09 -17.54
C TYR A 318 -11.51 5.29 -18.92
N THR A 319 -11.21 6.42 -19.60
CA THR A 319 -11.69 6.72 -20.95
C THR A 319 -11.28 5.62 -21.94
N CYS A 320 -10.07 5.10 -21.86
CA CYS A 320 -9.64 3.99 -22.71
C CYS A 320 -10.47 2.74 -22.45
N ARG A 321 -10.66 2.38 -21.19
CA ARG A 321 -11.41 1.17 -20.81
C ARG A 321 -12.89 1.26 -21.18
N ASP A 322 -13.52 2.42 -20.98
CA ASP A 322 -14.90 2.70 -21.38
C ASP A 322 -15.06 2.66 -22.91
N SER A 323 -14.04 3.15 -23.64
CA SER A 323 -14.02 3.05 -25.10
C SER A 323 -13.99 1.59 -25.54
N LEU A 324 -13.20 0.74 -24.89
CA LEU A 324 -13.17 -0.69 -25.20
C LEU A 324 -14.52 -1.38 -24.88
N ASP A 325 -15.21 -1.01 -23.80
CA ASP A 325 -16.55 -1.53 -23.51
C ASP A 325 -17.57 -1.12 -24.57
N PHE A 326 -17.46 0.11 -25.08
CA PHE A 326 -18.31 0.59 -26.18
C PHE A 326 -18.02 -0.16 -27.48
N GLU A 327 -16.74 -0.32 -27.84
CA GLU A 327 -16.34 -1.09 -29.02
C GLU A 327 -16.82 -2.55 -28.91
N LEU A 328 -16.71 -3.18 -27.74
CA LEU A 328 -17.14 -4.56 -27.52
C LEU A 328 -18.64 -4.78 -27.81
N LYS A 329 -19.48 -3.81 -27.42
CA LYS A 329 -20.93 -3.85 -27.70
C LYS A 329 -21.27 -3.76 -29.19
N ASN A 330 -20.39 -3.11 -29.97
CA ASN A 330 -20.62 -2.84 -31.39
C ASN A 330 -19.67 -3.62 -32.31
N ALA A 331 -18.82 -4.49 -31.76
CA ALA A 331 -17.82 -5.25 -32.50
C ALA A 331 -18.44 -6.29 -33.44
N ALA A 332 -17.78 -6.52 -34.57
CA ALA A 332 -18.15 -7.57 -35.49
C ALA A 332 -17.74 -8.96 -34.94
N ASP A 333 -18.59 -9.98 -35.13
CA ASP A 333 -18.26 -11.36 -34.75
C ASP A 333 -17.15 -11.96 -35.65
N ALA A 334 -17.00 -11.47 -36.88
CA ALA A 334 -16.00 -11.96 -37.82
C ALA A 334 -14.63 -11.34 -37.54
N GLU A 335 -13.60 -12.18 -37.43
CA GLU A 335 -12.20 -11.72 -37.33
C GLU A 335 -11.73 -11.03 -38.61
N HIS A 336 -10.93 -9.98 -38.48
CA HIS A 336 -10.27 -9.32 -39.59
C HIS A 336 -8.82 -9.84 -39.75
N GLY A 337 -8.31 -9.88 -40.94
CA GLY A 337 -7.03 -10.51 -41.28
C GLY A 337 -5.76 -9.93 -40.62
N GLY A 338 -5.90 -8.87 -39.80
CA GLY A 338 -4.79 -8.26 -39.06
C GLY A 338 -4.91 -8.33 -37.54
N ASP A 339 -6.06 -8.78 -37.03
CA ASP A 339 -6.40 -8.72 -35.60
C ASP A 339 -5.40 -9.48 -34.72
N LYS A 340 -5.05 -10.70 -35.14
CA LYS A 340 -4.07 -11.50 -34.42
C LYS A 340 -2.71 -10.80 -34.30
N THR A 341 -2.26 -10.14 -35.34
CA THR A 341 -0.98 -9.39 -35.33
C THR A 341 -1.02 -8.23 -34.33
N ILE A 342 -2.17 -7.56 -34.20
CA ILE A 342 -2.35 -6.47 -33.24
C ILE A 342 -2.39 -7.04 -31.82
N ILE A 343 -3.15 -8.12 -31.59
CA ILE A 343 -3.25 -8.79 -30.28
C ILE A 343 -1.86 -9.27 -29.82
N ASP A 344 -1.14 -10.00 -30.68
CA ASP A 344 0.21 -10.49 -30.42
C ASP A 344 1.18 -9.29 -30.15
N GLY A 345 0.92 -8.15 -30.78
CA GLY A 345 1.67 -6.91 -30.58
C GLY A 345 1.52 -6.30 -29.19
N PHE A 346 0.48 -6.66 -28.41
CA PHE A 346 0.31 -6.19 -27.05
C PHE A 346 1.28 -6.84 -26.07
N ASP A 347 1.83 -8.01 -26.37
CA ASP A 347 2.78 -8.71 -25.51
C ASP A 347 4.03 -7.88 -25.21
N LYS A 348 4.45 -6.98 -26.13
CA LYS A 348 5.57 -6.07 -25.87
C LYS A 348 5.34 -5.17 -24.66
N TYR A 349 4.08 -4.75 -24.39
CA TYR A 349 3.77 -3.91 -23.22
C TYR A 349 3.78 -4.69 -21.94
N ARG A 350 3.36 -5.98 -21.98
CA ARG A 350 3.53 -6.90 -20.86
C ARG A 350 5.00 -7.13 -20.54
N GLU A 351 5.83 -7.33 -21.55
CA GLU A 351 7.28 -7.49 -21.37
C GLU A 351 7.95 -6.24 -20.79
N GLN A 352 7.57 -5.05 -21.28
CA GLN A 352 8.04 -3.77 -20.74
C GLN A 352 7.59 -3.60 -19.26
N PHE A 353 6.33 -3.88 -18.97
CA PHE A 353 5.79 -3.84 -17.62
C PHE A 353 6.54 -4.79 -16.67
N ILE A 354 6.74 -6.04 -17.07
CA ILE A 354 7.48 -7.03 -16.29
C ILE A 354 8.93 -6.58 -16.10
N SER A 355 9.58 -6.07 -17.15
CA SER A 355 10.96 -5.59 -17.07
C SER A 355 11.10 -4.45 -16.07
N ALA A 356 10.16 -3.50 -16.05
CA ALA A 356 10.12 -2.40 -15.09
C ALA A 356 9.90 -2.90 -13.66
N MET A 357 8.92 -3.76 -13.46
CA MET A 357 8.61 -4.31 -12.13
C MET A 357 9.72 -5.24 -11.61
N ASP A 358 10.40 -5.96 -12.48
CA ASP A 358 11.55 -6.80 -12.13
C ASP A 358 12.78 -5.99 -11.75
N ASP A 359 12.87 -4.72 -12.12
CA ASP A 359 13.93 -3.80 -11.71
C ASP A 359 13.54 -2.98 -10.48
N ASP A 360 13.49 -3.63 -9.34
CA ASP A 360 13.30 -2.99 -8.03
C ASP A 360 11.92 -2.31 -7.90
N LEU A 361 10.87 -3.00 -8.35
CA LEU A 361 9.48 -2.54 -8.27
C LEU A 361 9.32 -1.13 -8.87
N ASN A 362 9.83 -0.90 -10.09
CA ASN A 362 9.74 0.38 -10.78
C ASN A 362 8.33 0.61 -11.34
N THR A 363 7.43 1.02 -10.47
CA THR A 363 6.03 1.28 -10.80
C THR A 363 5.86 2.46 -11.75
N ALA A 364 6.79 3.42 -11.78
CA ALA A 364 6.73 4.56 -12.68
C ALA A 364 6.86 4.12 -14.15
N ASP A 365 7.86 3.29 -14.47
CA ASP A 365 8.04 2.76 -15.82
C ASP A 365 6.96 1.73 -16.18
N ALA A 366 6.47 0.97 -15.19
CA ALA A 366 5.32 0.09 -15.37
C ALA A 366 4.05 0.87 -15.76
N ILE A 367 3.77 2.00 -15.12
CA ILE A 367 2.69 2.92 -15.51
C ILE A 367 2.92 3.47 -16.91
N ALA A 368 4.15 3.84 -17.27
CA ALA A 368 4.48 4.32 -18.61
C ALA A 368 4.16 3.27 -19.69
N SER A 369 4.47 1.99 -19.46
CA SER A 369 4.12 0.91 -20.39
C SER A 369 2.61 0.75 -20.58
N ILE A 370 1.81 0.96 -19.53
CA ILE A 370 0.34 0.97 -19.63
C ILE A 370 -0.13 2.13 -20.51
N PHE A 371 0.45 3.33 -20.37
CA PHE A 371 0.08 4.46 -21.24
C PHE A 371 0.51 4.28 -22.69
N GLU A 372 1.57 3.54 -22.96
CA GLU A 372 1.94 3.14 -24.31
C GLU A 372 0.92 2.16 -24.89
N LEU A 373 0.47 1.18 -24.11
CA LEU A 373 -0.63 0.28 -24.49
C LEU A 373 -1.92 1.08 -24.79
N VAL A 374 -2.29 2.04 -23.93
CA VAL A 374 -3.45 2.92 -24.13
C VAL A 374 -3.36 3.67 -25.48
N ARG A 375 -2.18 4.17 -25.80
CA ARG A 375 -1.95 4.85 -27.10
C ARG A 375 -2.14 3.90 -28.27
N ASP A 376 -1.64 2.69 -28.17
CA ASP A 376 -1.76 1.66 -29.22
C ASP A 376 -3.24 1.24 -29.39
N ILE A 377 -3.95 0.98 -28.29
CA ILE A 377 -5.39 0.67 -28.30
C ILE A 377 -6.18 1.80 -28.99
N ASN A 378 -5.94 3.07 -28.62
CA ASN A 378 -6.63 4.20 -29.23
C ASN A 378 -6.31 4.36 -30.73
N THR A 379 -5.15 3.90 -31.16
CA THR A 379 -4.73 4.00 -32.55
C THR A 379 -5.29 2.87 -33.41
N ASN A 380 -5.30 1.66 -32.91
CA ASN A 380 -5.53 0.46 -33.70
C ASN A 380 -6.86 -0.26 -33.41
N VAL A 381 -7.54 0.08 -32.31
CA VAL A 381 -8.80 -0.58 -31.88
C VAL A 381 -9.97 0.40 -31.87
N VAL A 382 -9.86 1.49 -31.14
CA VAL A 382 -10.96 2.45 -30.92
C VAL A 382 -11.33 3.16 -32.22
N GLY A 383 -12.61 3.11 -32.60
CA GLY A 383 -13.13 3.75 -33.81
C GLY A 383 -12.72 3.09 -35.13
N LYS A 384 -12.19 1.86 -35.10
CA LYS A 384 -11.72 1.10 -36.27
C LYS A 384 -12.65 -0.02 -36.71
N THR A 385 -13.88 -0.09 -36.16
CA THR A 385 -14.79 -1.21 -36.36
C THR A 385 -14.11 -2.57 -36.08
N PRO A 386 -13.52 -2.74 -34.89
CA PRO A 386 -12.73 -3.92 -34.58
C PRO A 386 -13.58 -5.19 -34.52
N SER A 387 -12.95 -6.35 -34.68
CA SER A 387 -13.58 -7.61 -34.32
C SER A 387 -13.72 -7.75 -32.80
N LYS A 388 -14.66 -8.58 -32.36
CA LYS A 388 -14.85 -8.91 -30.96
C LYS A 388 -13.57 -9.47 -30.33
N ALA A 389 -12.88 -10.38 -31.03
CA ALA A 389 -11.63 -10.98 -30.56
C ALA A 389 -10.52 -9.92 -30.28
N LEU A 390 -10.41 -8.91 -31.17
CA LEU A 390 -9.44 -7.85 -30.99
C LEU A 390 -9.75 -6.99 -29.76
N VAL A 391 -11.02 -6.63 -29.54
CA VAL A 391 -11.44 -5.84 -28.39
C VAL A 391 -11.25 -6.63 -27.09
N GLU A 392 -11.63 -7.91 -27.06
CA GLU A 392 -11.44 -8.78 -25.89
C GLU A 392 -9.94 -8.93 -25.57
N GLY A 393 -9.07 -9.09 -26.56
CA GLY A 393 -7.62 -9.11 -26.37
C GLY A 393 -7.06 -7.82 -25.79
N ALA A 394 -7.54 -6.67 -26.25
CA ALA A 394 -7.15 -5.37 -25.73
C ALA A 394 -7.61 -5.16 -24.27
N ILE A 395 -8.86 -5.55 -23.96
CA ILE A 395 -9.42 -5.54 -22.60
C ILE A 395 -8.59 -6.42 -21.67
N ALA A 396 -8.32 -7.65 -22.08
CA ALA A 396 -7.58 -8.62 -21.27
C ALA A 396 -6.19 -8.06 -20.90
N MET A 397 -5.45 -7.51 -21.86
CA MET A 397 -4.14 -6.92 -21.60
C MET A 397 -4.22 -5.69 -20.69
N PHE A 398 -5.18 -4.79 -20.95
CA PHE A 398 -5.37 -3.59 -20.13
C PHE A 398 -5.72 -3.93 -18.68
N ASP A 399 -6.71 -4.81 -18.48
CA ASP A 399 -7.18 -5.21 -17.14
C ASP A 399 -6.11 -6.02 -16.40
N GLU A 400 -5.30 -6.84 -17.10
CA GLU A 400 -4.15 -7.55 -16.54
C GLU A 400 -3.15 -6.58 -15.91
N LEU A 401 -2.64 -5.62 -16.69
CA LEU A 401 -1.56 -4.72 -16.23
C LEU A 401 -2.05 -3.72 -15.18
N THR A 402 -3.23 -3.12 -15.39
CA THR A 402 -3.82 -2.21 -14.40
C THR A 402 -4.19 -2.93 -13.10
N GLY A 403 -4.63 -4.18 -13.17
CA GLY A 403 -4.99 -5.02 -12.03
C GLY A 403 -3.80 -5.33 -11.11
N VAL A 404 -2.60 -5.55 -11.67
CA VAL A 404 -1.37 -5.73 -10.87
C VAL A 404 -1.08 -4.49 -10.03
N LEU A 405 -1.26 -3.29 -10.59
CA LEU A 405 -1.08 -2.02 -9.86
C LEU A 405 -2.29 -1.67 -8.98
N GLY A 406 -3.39 -2.41 -9.11
CA GLY A 406 -4.65 -2.15 -8.39
C GLY A 406 -5.28 -0.82 -8.79
N LEU A 407 -5.17 -0.45 -10.07
CA LEU A 407 -5.78 0.74 -10.66
C LEU A 407 -7.04 0.39 -11.45
N VAL A 408 -7.83 1.40 -11.79
CA VAL A 408 -9.09 1.28 -12.56
C VAL A 408 -10.12 0.36 -11.87
N TYR A 409 -10.16 0.41 -10.53
CA TYR A 409 -11.06 -0.44 -9.72
C TYR A 409 -12.42 0.20 -9.40
N ASN A 410 -12.56 1.53 -9.57
CA ASN A 410 -13.79 2.26 -9.32
C ASN A 410 -14.69 2.32 -10.56
N ARG A 411 -14.64 1.29 -11.41
CA ARG A 411 -15.50 1.23 -12.59
C ARG A 411 -16.96 1.13 -12.15
N LYS A 412 -17.70 2.20 -12.39
CA LYS A 412 -19.16 2.15 -12.28
C LYS A 412 -19.66 1.39 -13.51
N THR A 413 -20.23 0.23 -13.32
CA THR A 413 -21.17 -0.33 -14.33
C THR A 413 -22.39 0.57 -14.30
N GLU A 414 -22.31 1.70 -14.99
CA GLU A 414 -23.47 2.56 -15.13
C GLU A 414 -24.46 1.86 -16.06
N THR A 415 -25.40 1.15 -15.47
CA THR A 415 -26.69 0.95 -16.13
C THR A 415 -27.32 2.32 -16.19
N LEU A 416 -27.48 2.85 -17.40
CA LEU A 416 -28.31 4.04 -17.58
C LEU A 416 -29.68 3.77 -16.98
N ASP A 417 -30.21 4.73 -16.25
CA ASP A 417 -31.65 4.73 -15.98
C ASP A 417 -32.39 4.59 -17.30
N SER A 418 -33.42 3.76 -17.34
CA SER A 418 -34.22 3.49 -18.55
C SER A 418 -34.66 4.80 -19.26
N ASP A 419 -34.82 5.86 -18.50
CA ASP A 419 -35.23 7.19 -18.97
C ASP A 419 -34.09 7.88 -19.74
N VAL A 420 -32.82 7.68 -19.33
CA VAL A 420 -31.65 8.23 -20.03
C VAL A 420 -31.38 7.47 -21.32
N GLU A 421 -31.52 6.14 -21.29
CA GLU A 421 -31.44 5.33 -22.53
C GLU A 421 -32.50 5.73 -23.54
N ALA A 422 -33.73 5.95 -23.10
CA ALA A 422 -34.81 6.40 -23.95
C ALA A 422 -34.53 7.79 -24.56
N LEU A 423 -33.94 8.71 -23.79
CA LEU A 423 -33.53 10.03 -24.28
C LEU A 423 -32.41 9.96 -25.33
N ILE A 424 -31.40 9.11 -25.13
CA ILE A 424 -30.34 8.90 -26.11
C ILE A 424 -30.89 8.30 -27.41
N GLU A 425 -31.81 7.34 -27.29
CA GLU A 425 -32.47 6.75 -28.46
C GLU A 425 -33.35 7.79 -29.18
N ALA A 426 -34.15 8.56 -28.44
CA ALA A 426 -35.00 9.62 -28.98
C ALA A 426 -34.16 10.67 -29.74
N ARG A 427 -33.02 11.11 -29.19
CA ARG A 427 -32.09 12.01 -29.85
C ARG A 427 -31.54 11.39 -31.14
N THR A 428 -31.15 10.13 -31.09
CA THR A 428 -30.61 9.41 -32.25
C THR A 428 -31.64 9.34 -33.39
N ASN A 429 -32.92 9.07 -33.04
CA ASN A 429 -34.00 9.06 -34.02
C ASN A 429 -34.32 10.45 -34.57
N ALA A 430 -34.35 11.47 -33.72
CA ALA A 430 -34.53 12.87 -34.18
C ALA A 430 -33.45 13.30 -35.18
N ARG A 431 -32.19 12.88 -34.99
CA ARG A 431 -31.09 13.14 -35.94
C ARG A 431 -31.28 12.40 -37.26
N LYS A 432 -31.72 11.12 -37.23
CA LYS A 432 -32.02 10.35 -38.46
C LYS A 432 -33.13 11.00 -39.26
N GLU A 433 -34.13 11.57 -38.58
CA GLU A 433 -35.22 12.31 -39.20
C GLU A 433 -34.89 13.74 -39.56
N LYS A 434 -33.62 14.19 -39.35
CA LYS A 434 -33.13 15.55 -39.56
C LYS A 434 -33.85 16.62 -38.76
N ASN A 435 -34.47 16.22 -37.63
CA ASN A 435 -35.09 17.12 -36.65
C ASN A 435 -34.02 17.65 -35.67
N TRP A 436 -33.22 18.59 -36.14
CA TRP A 436 -32.08 19.12 -35.40
C TRP A 436 -32.48 19.85 -34.12
N ALA A 437 -33.62 20.57 -34.14
CA ALA A 437 -34.11 21.29 -32.96
C ALA A 437 -34.43 20.37 -31.81
N GLU A 438 -35.08 19.22 -32.05
CA GLU A 438 -35.38 18.23 -31.04
C GLU A 438 -34.12 17.48 -30.55
N ALA A 439 -33.22 17.16 -31.46
CA ALA A 439 -31.93 16.53 -31.13
C ALA A 439 -31.09 17.41 -30.20
N ASP A 440 -31.03 18.73 -30.46
CA ASP A 440 -30.32 19.68 -29.61
C ASP A 440 -31.01 19.87 -28.26
N ARG A 441 -32.33 19.95 -28.21
CA ARG A 441 -33.08 20.00 -26.96
C ARG A 441 -32.80 18.81 -26.04
N ILE A 442 -32.81 17.60 -26.60
CA ILE A 442 -32.52 16.37 -25.84
C ILE A 442 -31.08 16.33 -25.38
N ARG A 443 -30.13 16.80 -26.22
CA ARG A 443 -28.72 16.90 -25.82
C ARG A 443 -28.54 17.83 -24.62
N ASP A 444 -29.20 18.99 -24.63
CA ASP A 444 -29.08 19.96 -23.56
C ASP A 444 -29.74 19.42 -22.29
N GLN A 445 -30.89 18.73 -22.39
CA GLN A 445 -31.51 18.02 -21.27
C GLN A 445 -30.60 16.97 -20.66
N LEU A 446 -29.93 16.15 -21.47
CA LEU A 446 -28.96 15.14 -20.98
C LEU A 446 -27.77 15.81 -20.30
N LYS A 447 -27.29 16.93 -20.83
CA LYS A 447 -26.21 17.72 -20.24
C LYS A 447 -26.60 18.30 -18.88
N GLU A 448 -27.83 18.78 -18.70
CA GLU A 448 -28.38 19.21 -17.39
C GLU A 448 -28.46 18.05 -16.39
N MET A 449 -28.58 16.80 -16.86
CA MET A 449 -28.51 15.58 -16.06
C MET A 449 -27.07 15.09 -15.81
N GLY A 450 -26.06 15.88 -16.22
CA GLY A 450 -24.64 15.52 -16.12
C GLY A 450 -24.20 14.45 -17.12
N ILE A 451 -24.90 14.30 -18.27
CA ILE A 451 -24.57 13.30 -19.29
C ILE A 451 -24.09 14.00 -20.54
N VAL A 452 -22.85 13.73 -20.92
CA VAL A 452 -22.23 14.24 -22.14
C VAL A 452 -22.23 13.15 -23.21
N LEU A 453 -22.67 13.54 -24.42
CA LEU A 453 -22.78 12.66 -25.57
C LEU A 453 -21.68 12.94 -26.60
N GLU A 454 -21.09 11.89 -27.12
CA GLU A 454 -20.14 11.92 -28.24
C GLU A 454 -20.69 11.08 -29.39
N ASP A 455 -20.91 11.71 -30.55
CA ASP A 455 -21.38 11.02 -31.75
C ASP A 455 -20.20 10.34 -32.44
N THR A 456 -20.26 9.02 -32.63
CA THR A 456 -19.27 8.23 -33.34
C THR A 456 -19.88 7.60 -34.59
N ALA A 457 -19.05 7.08 -35.50
CA ALA A 457 -19.50 6.35 -36.69
C ALA A 457 -20.29 5.07 -36.31
N GLN A 458 -20.10 4.53 -35.12
CA GLN A 458 -20.70 3.28 -34.63
C GLN A 458 -21.91 3.51 -33.70
N GLY A 459 -22.19 4.76 -33.33
CA GLY A 459 -23.30 5.12 -32.44
C GLY A 459 -22.97 6.28 -31.51
N VAL A 460 -23.80 6.49 -30.52
CA VAL A 460 -23.61 7.56 -29.52
C VAL A 460 -22.89 6.98 -28.30
N LYS A 461 -21.70 7.50 -28.01
CA LYS A 461 -20.97 7.27 -26.76
C LYS A 461 -21.40 8.33 -25.75
N TRP A 462 -21.44 7.97 -24.49
CA TRP A 462 -21.81 8.91 -23.41
C TRP A 462 -20.94 8.69 -22.18
N HIS A 463 -20.82 9.73 -21.36
CA HIS A 463 -20.21 9.66 -20.04
C HIS A 463 -20.90 10.67 -19.12
N ARG A 464 -20.79 10.49 -17.81
CA ARG A 464 -21.22 11.48 -16.80
C ARG A 464 -20.08 12.45 -16.49
N GLU A 465 -20.40 13.75 -16.41
CA GLU A 465 -19.48 14.77 -15.87
C GLU A 465 -19.30 14.64 -14.35
#